data_005f6655bb87f03dbcd4c9782dbeb9a5
#
_entry.id   005f6655bb87f03dbcd4c9782dbeb9a5
#
_cell.length_a   1.000
_cell.length_b   1.000
_cell.length_c   1.000
_cell.angle_alpha   90.00
_cell.angle_beta   90.00
_cell.angle_gamma   90.00
#
_symmetry.space_group_name_H-M   'P 1'
#
loop_
_entity.id
_entity.type
_entity.pdbx_description
1 polymer ?
#
loop_
_entity_poly.entity_id
_entity_poly.type
_entity_poly.pdbx_seq_one_letter_code
_entity_poly.pdbx_strand_id
1 'polypeptide(L)'
;IQTPYFIPDEAILNALMIAVKSGIEVNIMIPCMPDHPFVYRATEYYARELINKGVELYRYDNGFLHAKTMVIDGQISSVGSANLDFRSFKLNFEGNAFCYDRDLAKHLTDIFDEDTKKCTKLTEEYFLNQSAWRRFKQYFSRLLSPIL
;
A
#
# COMPACT_ATOMS: atom_id res chain seq x y z
N ILE A 1 -5.16 1.36 4.79
CA ILE A 1 -5.19 1.13 3.35
C ILE A 1 -4.83 -0.32 3.07
N GLN A 2 -5.60 -1.02 2.23
CA GLN A 2 -5.23 -2.32 1.67
C GLN A 2 -5.14 -2.21 0.15
N THR A 3 -4.04 -2.65 -0.43
CA THR A 3 -3.84 -2.63 -1.89
C THR A 3 -2.88 -3.73 -2.35
N PRO A 4 -3.20 -4.46 -3.45
CA PRO A 4 -2.29 -5.45 -4.00
C PRO A 4 -1.05 -4.83 -4.65
N TYR A 5 -1.20 -3.64 -5.24
CA TYR A 5 -0.12 -2.90 -5.89
C TYR A 5 0.03 -1.53 -5.23
N PHE A 6 1.25 -1.22 -4.86
CA PHE A 6 1.58 0.05 -4.23
C PHE A 6 2.74 0.71 -5.00
N ILE A 7 2.38 1.41 -6.07
CA ILE A 7 3.28 2.17 -6.95
C ILE A 7 2.70 3.58 -7.11
N PRO A 8 2.62 4.34 -6.02
CA PRO A 8 1.95 5.63 -6.01
C PRO A 8 2.70 6.66 -6.88
N ASP A 9 1.95 7.57 -7.46
CA ASP A 9 2.51 8.75 -8.09
C ASP A 9 3.00 9.76 -7.03
N GLU A 10 3.66 10.81 -7.47
CA GLU A 10 4.22 11.83 -6.58
C GLU A 10 3.14 12.54 -5.74
N ALA A 11 1.94 12.74 -6.29
CA ALA A 11 0.85 13.40 -5.58
C ALA A 11 0.38 12.57 -4.39
N ILE A 12 0.19 11.26 -4.57
CA ILE A 12 -0.19 10.32 -3.50
C ILE A 12 0.93 10.20 -2.47
N LEU A 13 2.19 10.07 -2.90
CA LEU A 13 3.32 10.03 -1.97
C LEU A 13 3.39 11.27 -1.09
N ASN A 14 3.24 12.45 -1.69
CA ASN A 14 3.24 13.72 -0.96
C ASN A 14 2.05 13.81 0.01
N ALA A 15 0.85 13.39 -0.41
CA ALA A 15 -0.32 13.37 0.45
C ALA A 15 -0.11 12.46 1.69
N LEU A 16 0.40 11.25 1.49
CA LEU A 16 0.72 10.33 2.60
C LEU A 16 1.79 10.91 3.53
N MET A 17 2.84 11.54 2.99
CA MET A 17 3.89 12.19 3.79
C MET A 17 3.36 13.39 4.58
N ILE A 18 2.47 14.19 3.99
CA ILE A 18 1.83 15.33 4.68
C ILE A 18 0.97 14.79 5.83
N ALA A 19 0.17 13.74 5.59
CA ALA A 19 -0.64 13.12 6.61
C ALA A 19 0.20 12.68 7.82
N VAL A 20 1.26 11.90 7.58
CA VAL A 20 2.15 11.44 8.65
C VAL A 20 2.82 12.61 9.40
N LYS A 21 3.33 13.60 8.67
CA LYS A 21 3.96 14.78 9.30
C LYS A 21 2.97 15.64 10.10
N SER A 22 1.69 15.53 9.77
CA SER A 22 0.60 16.18 10.52
C SER A 22 0.13 15.36 11.72
N GLY A 23 0.80 14.25 12.04
CA GLY A 23 0.47 13.39 13.17
C GLY A 23 -0.64 12.36 12.91
N ILE A 24 -1.03 12.17 11.63
CA ILE A 24 -2.01 11.14 11.25
C ILE A 24 -1.27 9.80 11.15
N GLU A 25 -1.82 8.79 11.81
CA GLU A 25 -1.35 7.42 11.68
C GLU A 25 -1.76 6.86 10.30
N VAL A 26 -0.78 6.39 9.54
CA VAL A 26 -1.01 5.82 8.21
C VAL A 26 -0.56 4.36 8.19
N ASN A 27 -1.51 3.46 8.02
CA ASN A 27 -1.31 2.02 7.98
C ASN A 27 -1.59 1.50 6.56
N ILE A 28 -0.63 0.78 5.97
CA ILE A 28 -0.76 0.22 4.62
C ILE A 28 -0.48 -1.28 4.65
N MET A 29 -1.37 -2.06 4.07
CA MET A 29 -1.22 -3.50 3.94
C MET A 29 -1.02 -3.88 2.46
N ILE A 30 0.04 -4.66 2.21
CA ILE A 30 0.42 -5.16 0.89
C ILE A 30 0.54 -6.70 0.92
N PRO A 31 0.42 -7.41 -0.22
CA PRO A 31 0.56 -8.86 -0.24
C PRO A 31 1.99 -9.33 -0.03
N CYS A 32 2.15 -10.58 0.42
CA CYS A 32 3.47 -11.24 0.51
C CYS A 32 3.90 -11.89 -0.81
N MET A 33 2.95 -12.22 -1.68
CA MET A 33 3.21 -12.96 -2.91
C MET A 33 3.07 -12.06 -4.14
N PRO A 34 4.04 -12.10 -5.06
CA PRO A 34 3.94 -11.42 -6.33
C PRO A 34 3.11 -12.25 -7.32
N ASP A 35 2.11 -11.64 -7.95
CA ASP A 35 1.55 -12.10 -9.23
C ASP A 35 2.37 -11.53 -10.41
N HIS A 36 2.88 -10.32 -10.25
CA HIS A 36 3.79 -9.64 -11.18
C HIS A 36 5.12 -9.29 -10.50
N PRO A 37 6.24 -9.96 -10.86
CA PRO A 37 7.53 -9.76 -10.19
C PRO A 37 8.04 -8.31 -10.18
N PHE A 38 7.88 -7.57 -11.28
CA PHE A 38 8.32 -6.17 -11.36
C PHE A 38 7.46 -5.25 -10.51
N VAL A 39 6.14 -5.40 -10.55
CA VAL A 39 5.18 -4.65 -9.73
C VAL A 39 5.47 -4.86 -8.25
N TYR A 40 5.72 -6.10 -7.83
CA TYR A 40 6.06 -6.41 -6.45
C TYR A 40 7.37 -5.77 -6.01
N ARG A 41 8.39 -5.74 -6.87
CA ARG A 41 9.68 -5.09 -6.55
C ARG A 41 9.55 -3.57 -6.48
N ALA A 42 8.74 -2.96 -7.34
CA ALA A 42 8.41 -1.55 -7.25
C ALA A 42 7.64 -1.25 -5.96
N THR A 43 6.64 -2.08 -5.60
CA THR A 43 5.91 -1.98 -4.33
C THR A 43 6.88 -2.02 -3.12
N GLU A 44 7.83 -2.96 -3.09
CA GLU A 44 8.86 -3.02 -2.03
C GLU A 44 9.72 -1.74 -1.98
N TYR A 45 10.04 -1.15 -3.12
CA TYR A 45 10.79 0.11 -3.16
C TYR A 45 10.02 1.23 -2.46
N TYR A 46 8.78 1.47 -2.86
CA TYR A 46 7.95 2.53 -2.27
C TYR A 46 7.60 2.27 -0.80
N ALA A 47 7.38 1.00 -0.44
CA ALA A 47 7.19 0.59 0.95
C ALA A 47 8.38 1.01 1.83
N ARG A 48 9.60 0.74 1.39
CA ARG A 48 10.82 1.16 2.11
C ARG A 48 10.92 2.67 2.27
N GLU A 49 10.62 3.43 1.21
CA GLU A 49 10.67 4.90 1.26
C GLU A 49 9.69 5.48 2.28
N LEU A 50 8.51 4.87 2.42
CA LEU A 50 7.47 5.35 3.34
C LEU A 50 7.71 4.95 4.80
N ILE A 51 8.28 3.76 5.06
CA ILE A 51 8.66 3.37 6.44
C ILE A 51 9.62 4.40 7.03
N ASN A 52 10.60 4.85 6.26
CA ASN A 52 11.55 5.88 6.68
C ASN A 52 10.89 7.26 6.94
N LYS A 53 9.62 7.42 6.57
CA LYS A 53 8.82 8.63 6.78
C LYS A 53 7.79 8.48 7.91
N GLY A 54 7.68 7.29 8.51
CA GLY A 54 6.78 7.01 9.63
C GLY A 54 5.46 6.34 9.25
N VAL A 55 5.30 5.88 8.02
CA VAL A 55 4.16 5.03 7.62
C VAL A 55 4.35 3.63 8.17
N GLU A 56 3.31 3.06 8.75
CA GLU A 56 3.30 1.67 9.17
C GLU A 56 2.92 0.75 8.00
N LEU A 57 3.72 -0.27 7.76
CA LEU A 57 3.55 -1.19 6.65
C LEU A 57 3.43 -2.63 7.13
N TYR A 58 2.41 -3.29 6.62
CA TYR A 58 2.05 -4.67 6.93
C TYR A 58 2.11 -5.52 5.67
N ARG A 59 2.81 -6.64 5.73
CA ARG A 59 2.82 -7.63 4.66
C ARG A 59 1.87 -8.75 5.05
N TYR A 60 0.80 -8.91 4.28
CA TYR A 60 -0.19 -9.98 4.50
C TYR A 60 0.37 -11.33 4.09
N ASP A 61 0.50 -12.26 5.04
CA ASP A 61 1.18 -13.55 4.84
C ASP A 61 0.22 -14.72 4.60
N ASN A 62 -1.10 -14.48 4.65
CA ASN A 62 -2.12 -15.52 4.51
C ASN A 62 -2.77 -15.54 3.11
N GLY A 63 -1.95 -15.61 2.06
CA GLY A 63 -2.41 -15.65 0.68
C GLY A 63 -2.20 -14.34 -0.08
N PHE A 64 -2.87 -14.21 -1.24
CA PHE A 64 -2.75 -13.02 -2.08
C PHE A 64 -3.82 -11.98 -1.70
N LEU A 65 -3.39 -10.89 -1.07
CA LEU A 65 -4.26 -9.77 -0.78
C LEU A 65 -4.63 -9.04 -2.08
N HIS A 66 -5.92 -9.05 -2.44
CA HIS A 66 -6.41 -8.34 -3.64
C HIS A 66 -7.44 -7.24 -3.32
N ALA A 67 -7.61 -6.89 -2.05
CA ALA A 67 -8.46 -5.79 -1.61
C ALA A 67 -7.91 -4.44 -2.10
N LYS A 68 -8.81 -3.52 -2.44
CA LYS A 68 -8.51 -2.13 -2.73
C LYS A 68 -9.45 -1.29 -1.89
N THR A 69 -9.05 -1.12 -0.64
CA THR A 69 -9.84 -0.44 0.38
C THR A 69 -9.03 0.64 1.07
N MET A 70 -9.70 1.72 1.42
CA MET A 70 -9.14 2.77 2.26
C MET A 70 -10.20 3.17 3.27
N VAL A 71 -9.79 3.34 4.52
CA VAL A 71 -10.64 3.90 5.57
C VAL A 71 -9.94 5.10 6.18
N ILE A 72 -10.69 6.15 6.42
CA ILE A 72 -10.21 7.39 7.03
C ILE A 72 -11.01 7.66 8.28
N ASP A 73 -10.32 7.62 9.43
CA ASP A 73 -10.83 7.95 10.77
C ASP A 73 -12.13 7.22 11.17
N GLY A 74 -12.37 6.04 10.63
CA GLY A 74 -13.60 5.28 10.89
C GLY A 74 -14.89 5.99 10.43
N GLN A 75 -14.80 6.91 9.48
CA GLN A 75 -15.93 7.73 9.02
C GLN A 75 -16.16 7.65 7.52
N ILE A 76 -15.07 7.60 6.75
CA ILE A 76 -15.10 7.57 5.30
C ILE A 76 -14.37 6.32 4.83
N SER A 77 -14.92 5.66 3.84
CA SER A 77 -14.25 4.52 3.20
C SER A 77 -14.28 4.65 1.69
N SER A 78 -13.26 4.07 1.05
CA SER A 78 -13.22 3.86 -0.40
C SER A 78 -13.05 2.37 -0.66
N VAL A 79 -13.89 1.82 -1.52
CA VAL A 79 -13.85 0.42 -1.96
C VAL A 79 -14.03 0.39 -3.47
N GLY A 80 -13.19 -0.35 -4.18
CA GLY A 80 -13.33 -0.42 -5.63
C GLY A 80 -12.28 -1.27 -6.32
N SER A 81 -12.04 -0.96 -7.59
CA SER A 81 -11.10 -1.68 -8.44
C SER A 81 -9.72 -1.01 -8.53
N ALA A 82 -9.59 0.27 -8.20
CA ALA A 82 -8.36 1.03 -8.33
C ALA A 82 -7.31 0.62 -7.29
N ASN A 83 -6.16 0.15 -7.76
CA ASN A 83 -4.98 0.01 -6.92
C ASN A 83 -4.37 1.38 -6.61
N LEU A 84 -3.48 1.42 -5.61
CA LEU A 84 -2.62 2.58 -5.37
C LEU A 84 -1.39 2.55 -6.29
N ASP A 85 -1.65 2.58 -7.60
CA ASP A 85 -0.61 2.58 -8.61
C ASP A 85 -0.87 3.59 -9.74
N PHE A 86 0.18 3.93 -10.47
CA PHE A 86 0.14 4.90 -11.55
C PHE A 86 -0.87 4.50 -12.64
N ARG A 87 -0.95 3.21 -12.98
CA ARG A 87 -1.86 2.72 -14.03
C ARG A 87 -3.32 2.91 -13.63
N SER A 88 -3.68 2.55 -12.41
CA SER A 88 -5.06 2.71 -11.91
C SER A 88 -5.49 4.17 -11.92
N PHE A 89 -4.57 5.12 -11.63
CA PHE A 89 -4.92 6.53 -11.57
C PHE A 89 -4.89 7.27 -12.92
N LYS A 90 -4.11 6.79 -13.89
CA LYS A 90 -3.84 7.55 -15.12
C LYS A 90 -4.23 6.83 -16.40
N LEU A 91 -4.27 5.51 -16.42
CA LEU A 91 -4.36 4.72 -17.64
C LEU A 91 -5.57 3.79 -17.69
N ASN A 92 -5.97 3.20 -16.57
CA ASN A 92 -7.05 2.23 -16.52
C ASN A 92 -8.41 2.92 -16.33
N PHE A 93 -9.46 2.23 -16.74
CA PHE A 93 -10.83 2.56 -16.35
C PHE A 93 -11.14 1.85 -15.03
N GLU A 94 -11.11 2.59 -13.94
CA GLU A 94 -11.35 2.08 -12.60
C GLU A 94 -12.57 2.77 -11.97
N GLY A 95 -13.23 2.07 -11.06
CA GLY A 95 -14.35 2.60 -10.31
C GLY A 95 -14.18 2.38 -8.81
N ASN A 96 -14.28 3.46 -8.02
CA ASN A 96 -14.28 3.38 -6.57
C ASN A 96 -15.54 4.05 -6.01
N ALA A 97 -16.20 3.37 -5.07
CA ALA A 97 -17.23 3.96 -4.25
C ALA A 97 -16.60 4.65 -3.03
N PHE A 98 -16.92 5.92 -2.85
CA PHE A 98 -16.60 6.67 -1.63
C PHE A 98 -17.84 6.69 -0.75
N CYS A 99 -17.76 6.06 0.41
CA CYS A 99 -18.88 5.87 1.33
C CYS A 99 -18.65 6.72 2.59
N TYR A 100 -19.62 7.60 2.87
CA TYR A 100 -19.67 8.41 4.09
C TYR A 100 -20.59 7.69 5.10
N ASP A 101 -20.19 6.49 5.49
CA ASP A 101 -20.93 5.59 6.35
C ASP A 101 -20.02 5.06 7.46
N ARG A 102 -20.34 5.40 8.70
CA ARG A 102 -19.53 5.01 9.86
C ARG A 102 -19.57 3.53 10.16
N ASP A 103 -20.71 2.87 9.93
CA ASP A 103 -20.84 1.45 10.20
C ASP A 103 -20.01 0.64 9.20
N LEU A 104 -20.06 1.02 7.91
CA LEU A 104 -19.20 0.42 6.90
C LEU A 104 -17.71 0.72 7.17
N ALA A 105 -17.38 1.97 7.49
CA ALA A 105 -16.00 2.35 7.78
C ALA A 105 -15.45 1.59 8.99
N LYS A 106 -16.25 1.44 10.06
CA LYS A 106 -15.90 0.63 11.21
C LYS A 106 -15.71 -0.84 10.84
N HIS A 107 -16.62 -1.41 10.08
CA HIS A 107 -16.53 -2.81 9.65
C HIS A 107 -15.25 -3.08 8.86
N LEU A 108 -14.89 -2.18 7.93
CA LEU A 108 -13.64 -2.29 7.17
C LEU A 108 -12.38 -2.11 8.04
N THR A 109 -12.46 -1.26 9.07
CA THR A 109 -11.38 -1.15 10.07
C THR A 109 -11.23 -2.45 10.85
N ASP A 110 -12.33 -3.03 11.34
CA ASP A 110 -12.31 -4.30 12.06
C ASP A 110 -11.71 -5.43 11.19
N ILE A 111 -12.02 -5.46 9.88
CA ILE A 111 -11.40 -6.39 8.92
C ILE A 111 -9.88 -6.14 8.81
N PHE A 112 -9.47 -4.88 8.68
CA PHE A 112 -8.05 -4.52 8.60
C PHE A 112 -7.30 -5.00 9.84
N ASP A 113 -7.87 -4.77 11.04
CA ASP A 113 -7.27 -5.16 12.31
C ASP A 113 -7.18 -6.69 12.47
N GLU A 114 -8.18 -7.43 12.01
CA GLU A 114 -8.12 -8.90 11.98
C GLU A 114 -7.06 -9.41 10.99
N ASP A 115 -6.92 -8.74 9.85
CA ASP A 115 -5.92 -9.12 8.85
C ASP A 115 -4.49 -8.78 9.31
N THR A 116 -4.29 -7.71 10.11
CA THR A 116 -2.97 -7.40 10.67
C THR A 116 -2.42 -8.52 11.55
N LYS A 117 -3.28 -9.32 12.18
CA LYS A 117 -2.87 -10.51 12.95
C LYS A 117 -2.24 -11.60 12.10
N LYS A 118 -2.46 -11.56 10.79
CA LYS A 118 -1.92 -12.49 9.78
C LYS A 118 -0.77 -11.84 8.98
N CYS A 119 -0.27 -10.71 9.45
CA CYS A 119 0.75 -9.93 8.75
C CYS A 119 2.09 -9.97 9.46
N THR A 120 3.15 -9.86 8.67
CA THR A 120 4.46 -9.41 9.18
C THR A 120 4.52 -7.89 9.08
N LYS A 121 4.73 -7.19 10.20
CA LYS A 121 5.02 -5.74 10.18
C LYS A 121 6.40 -5.53 9.56
N LEU A 122 6.46 -4.74 8.51
CA LEU A 122 7.72 -4.40 7.84
C LEU A 122 8.43 -3.28 8.61
N THR A 123 9.73 -3.44 8.78
CA THR A 123 10.59 -2.49 9.49
C THR A 123 11.74 -2.04 8.61
N GLU A 124 12.45 -0.98 9.00
CA GLU A 124 13.70 -0.58 8.32
C GLU A 124 14.71 -1.73 8.30
N GLU A 125 14.83 -2.47 9.41
CA GLU A 125 15.72 -3.62 9.53
C GLU A 125 15.42 -4.70 8.49
N TYR A 126 14.14 -4.97 8.22
CA TYR A 126 13.74 -5.92 7.17
C TYR A 126 14.33 -5.54 5.81
N PHE A 127 14.35 -4.25 5.48
CA PHE A 127 14.89 -3.76 4.21
C PHE A 127 16.42 -3.66 4.21
N LEU A 128 17.03 -3.34 5.34
CA LEU A 128 18.50 -3.30 5.48
C LEU A 128 19.13 -4.68 5.30
N ASN A 129 18.46 -5.73 5.79
CA ASN A 129 18.91 -7.12 5.69
C ASN A 129 18.70 -7.75 4.31
N GLN A 130 18.12 -7.01 3.34
CA GLN A 130 17.95 -7.50 1.98
C GLN A 130 19.29 -7.50 1.21
N SER A 131 19.47 -8.52 0.35
CA SER A 131 20.65 -8.61 -0.51
C SER A 131 20.78 -7.43 -1.47
N ALA A 132 22.01 -7.08 -1.85
CA ALA A 132 22.26 -6.03 -2.84
C ALA A 132 21.55 -6.30 -4.18
N TRP A 133 21.44 -7.59 -4.56
CA TRP A 133 20.73 -8.00 -5.77
C TRP A 133 19.21 -7.74 -5.69
N ARG A 134 18.60 -7.96 -4.50
CA ARG A 134 17.18 -7.63 -4.30
C ARG A 134 16.94 -6.12 -4.38
N ARG A 135 17.81 -5.34 -3.76
CA ARG A 135 17.75 -3.87 -3.83
C ARG A 135 17.93 -3.35 -5.27
N PHE A 136 18.88 -3.91 -6.02
CA PHE A 136 19.04 -3.57 -7.43
C PHE A 136 17.75 -3.81 -8.23
N LYS A 137 17.10 -4.96 -8.06
CA LYS A 137 15.81 -5.24 -8.71
C LYS A 137 14.71 -4.23 -8.33
N GLN A 138 14.68 -3.77 -7.09
CA GLN A 138 13.72 -2.75 -6.64
C GLN A 138 13.97 -1.41 -7.36
N TYR A 139 15.21 -0.97 -7.42
CA TYR A 139 15.57 0.26 -8.15
C TYR A 139 15.27 0.16 -9.64
N PHE A 140 15.58 -0.97 -10.25
CA PHE A 140 15.27 -1.21 -11.66
C PHE A 140 13.75 -1.18 -11.91
N SER A 141 12.98 -1.89 -11.08
CA SER A 141 11.52 -1.90 -11.20
C SER A 141 10.90 -0.53 -10.98
N ARG A 142 11.46 0.30 -10.09
CA ARG A 142 11.03 1.69 -9.91
C ARG A 142 11.12 2.50 -11.20
N LEU A 143 12.16 2.31 -12.03
CA LEU A 143 12.29 3.02 -13.31
C LEU A 143 11.15 2.69 -14.27
N LEU A 144 10.53 1.52 -14.11
CA LEU A 144 9.39 1.08 -14.91
C LEU A 144 8.04 1.53 -14.31
N SER A 145 8.02 2.18 -13.14
CA SER A 145 6.77 2.58 -12.44
C SER A 145 5.74 3.30 -13.31
N PRO A 146 6.10 4.15 -14.28
CA PRO A 146 5.12 4.82 -15.13
C PRO A 146 4.36 3.90 -16.10
N ILE A 147 4.80 2.66 -16.25
CA ILE A 147 4.21 1.67 -17.16
C ILE A 147 3.75 0.37 -16.47
N LEU A 148 4.00 0.27 -15.15
CA LEU A 148 3.61 -0.86 -14.29
C LEU A 148 2.20 -0.71 -13.74
#